data_2dbaee88a3e2331b990cad561cddc08c
#
_entry.id   2dbaee88a3e2331b990cad561cddc08c
#
_cell.length_a   1.000
_cell.length_b   1.000
_cell.length_c   1.000
_cell.angle_alpha   90.00
_cell.angle_beta   90.00
_cell.angle_gamma   90.00
#
_symmetry.space_group_name_H-M   'P 1'
#
loop_
_entity.id
_entity.type
_entity.pdbx_description
1 polymer ?
#
loop_
_entity_poly.entity_id
_entity_poly.type
_entity_poly.pdbx_seq_one_letter_code
_entity_poly.pdbx_strand_id
1 'polypeptide(L)'
;MRIIIAAMLLLFASAQSNDLPVEQTKKNIKALQGLPTSQLIPVMAFMSNSLGVTCGHCHAKEWESDEKPAKETARKMIAMERDINARNFDGKTVVTCNSCHQGHIRPNGVPSVANAGWNHAAATQPAAALPAADSLLVRLPAPPAGGVTRVVTGTVERYNGRDDPKSGPFTLTITADKIDYKTDLPHPPDANRALAAFVNVPTPKASRTVGGDRVEMANGEVWTIDEAHGVVTRRHRELVTPLGILPEEIEYDDWRESGGTKLPFVVRWLRADYRVTFTVHDISAPPR
;
A
#
# COMPACT_ATOMS: atom_id res chain seq x y z
N MET A 1 -43.74 42.87 -11.96
CA MET A 1 -43.27 41.53 -12.30
C MET A 1 -41.98 41.28 -11.49
N ARG A 2 -42.10 40.67 -10.30
CA ARG A 2 -40.97 40.44 -9.38
C ARG A 2 -40.44 39.06 -9.59
N ILE A 3 -39.16 38.95 -10.08
CA ILE A 3 -38.44 37.69 -10.28
C ILE A 3 -37.83 37.32 -8.94
N ILE A 4 -38.29 36.22 -8.34
CA ILE A 4 -37.72 35.61 -7.15
C ILE A 4 -36.63 34.66 -7.64
N ILE A 5 -35.35 35.02 -7.41
CA ILE A 5 -34.20 34.13 -7.63
C ILE A 5 -34.06 33.28 -6.35
N ALA A 6 -34.46 32.03 -6.44
CA ALA A 6 -34.20 31.04 -5.38
C ALA A 6 -32.74 30.57 -5.49
N ALA A 7 -31.91 31.03 -4.57
CA ALA A 7 -30.54 30.54 -4.41
C ALA A 7 -30.58 29.14 -3.77
N MET A 8 -30.32 28.12 -4.58
CA MET A 8 -30.17 26.74 -4.12
C MET A 8 -28.78 26.57 -3.50
N LEU A 9 -28.70 26.66 -2.19
CA LEU A 9 -27.49 26.31 -1.41
C LEU A 9 -27.30 24.80 -1.48
N LEU A 10 -26.39 24.34 -2.33
CA LEU A 10 -25.86 22.99 -2.31
C LEU A 10 -24.98 22.84 -1.06
N LEU A 11 -25.55 22.24 -0.01
CA LEU A 11 -24.81 21.72 1.13
C LEU A 11 -23.99 20.52 0.66
N PHE A 12 -22.72 20.73 0.37
CA PHE A 12 -21.74 19.65 0.32
C PHE A 12 -21.58 19.13 1.74
N ALA A 13 -22.31 18.09 2.09
CA ALA A 13 -22.02 17.27 3.24
C ALA A 13 -20.70 16.53 2.94
N SER A 14 -19.56 17.09 3.36
CA SER A 14 -18.33 16.34 3.48
C SER A 14 -18.61 15.18 4.41
N ALA A 15 -18.57 13.95 3.88
CA ALA A 15 -18.59 12.74 4.68
C ALA A 15 -17.35 12.79 5.60
N GLN A 16 -17.54 13.25 6.84
CA GLN A 16 -16.52 13.17 7.87
C GLN A 16 -16.32 11.68 8.12
N SER A 17 -15.14 11.17 7.80
CA SER A 17 -14.73 9.85 8.22
C SER A 17 -14.84 9.81 9.75
N ASN A 18 -15.56 8.83 10.31
CA ASN A 18 -15.66 8.57 11.75
C ASN A 18 -14.34 8.00 12.31
N ASP A 19 -13.21 8.46 11.81
CA ASP A 19 -11.89 7.99 12.19
C ASP A 19 -11.41 8.81 13.41
N LEU A 20 -11.70 8.28 14.57
CA LEU A 20 -11.41 8.93 15.85
C LEU A 20 -9.90 9.15 16.03
N PRO A 21 -9.50 10.25 16.71
CA PRO A 21 -8.12 10.44 17.15
C PRO A 21 -7.60 9.24 17.93
N VAL A 22 -6.35 8.87 17.67
CA VAL A 22 -5.74 7.64 18.19
C VAL A 22 -5.72 7.58 19.71
N GLU A 23 -5.61 8.70 20.41
CA GLU A 23 -5.66 8.79 21.87
C GLU A 23 -7.03 8.46 22.46
N GLN A 24 -8.09 8.50 21.66
CA GLN A 24 -9.43 8.09 22.10
C GLN A 24 -9.66 6.59 21.95
N THR A 25 -8.88 5.91 21.13
CA THR A 25 -9.05 4.48 20.79
C THR A 25 -7.92 3.60 21.31
N LYS A 26 -6.77 4.19 21.63
CA LYS A 26 -5.56 3.48 22.09
C LYS A 26 -5.02 4.12 23.37
N LYS A 27 -4.38 3.30 24.19
CA LYS A 27 -3.81 3.74 25.46
C LYS A 27 -2.38 4.26 25.27
N ASN A 28 -1.96 5.13 26.20
CA ASN A 28 -0.59 5.61 26.34
C ASN A 28 -0.03 6.30 25.07
N ILE A 29 -0.90 7.03 24.36
CA ILE A 29 -0.50 7.85 23.20
C ILE A 29 0.05 9.19 23.68
N LYS A 30 1.36 9.44 23.50
CA LYS A 30 2.04 10.67 23.95
C LYS A 30 2.55 11.53 22.80
N ALA A 31 3.01 10.95 21.70
CA ALA A 31 3.65 11.68 20.61
C ALA A 31 2.80 11.78 19.33
N LEU A 32 1.76 10.96 19.20
CA LEU A 32 0.92 10.85 18.00
C LEU A 32 -0.52 11.34 18.24
N GLN A 33 -0.71 12.23 19.20
CA GLN A 33 -2.03 12.80 19.50
C GLN A 33 -2.60 13.52 18.27
N GLY A 34 -3.90 13.39 18.07
CA GLY A 34 -4.61 13.94 16.91
C GLY A 34 -4.47 13.10 15.62
N LEU A 35 -3.64 12.04 15.62
CA LEU A 35 -3.53 11.15 14.48
C LEU A 35 -4.83 10.34 14.31
N PRO A 36 -5.43 10.26 13.11
CA PRO A 36 -6.53 9.35 12.85
C PRO A 36 -6.15 7.90 13.19
N THR A 37 -7.04 7.13 13.83
CA THR A 37 -6.74 5.76 14.26
C THR A 37 -6.32 4.86 13.10
N SER A 38 -6.90 5.03 11.92
CA SER A 38 -6.54 4.28 10.71
C SER A 38 -5.09 4.51 10.27
N GLN A 39 -4.50 5.65 10.63
CA GLN A 39 -3.13 6.02 10.29
C GLN A 39 -2.09 5.43 11.26
N LEU A 40 -2.51 4.87 12.40
CA LEU A 40 -1.57 4.38 13.41
C LEU A 40 -0.66 3.28 12.88
N ILE A 41 -1.21 2.25 12.26
CA ILE A 41 -0.41 1.13 11.73
C ILE A 41 0.48 1.57 10.57
N PRO A 42 0.00 2.34 9.56
CA PRO A 42 0.88 2.93 8.56
C PRO A 42 2.06 3.73 9.13
N VAL A 43 1.82 4.56 10.15
CA VAL A 43 2.88 5.35 10.81
C VAL A 43 3.88 4.43 11.53
N MET A 44 3.42 3.42 12.27
CA MET A 44 4.31 2.44 12.92
C MET A 44 5.14 1.65 11.90
N ALA A 45 4.53 1.26 10.79
CA ALA A 45 5.22 0.62 9.68
C ALA A 45 6.30 1.52 9.09
N PHE A 46 5.97 2.79 8.81
CA PHE A 46 6.93 3.76 8.30
C PHE A 46 8.13 3.92 9.25
N MET A 47 7.89 4.03 10.56
CA MET A 47 8.96 4.15 11.56
C MET A 47 9.84 2.90 11.59
N SER A 48 9.26 1.71 11.66
CA SER A 48 10.02 0.45 11.73
C SER A 48 10.90 0.25 10.50
N ASN A 49 10.41 0.63 9.33
CA ASN A 49 11.18 0.58 8.09
C ASN A 49 12.31 1.60 8.04
N SER A 50 12.01 2.82 8.44
CA SER A 50 13.03 3.88 8.48
C SER A 50 14.22 3.51 9.36
N LEU A 51 13.99 2.68 10.39
CA LEU A 51 15.01 2.21 11.31
C LEU A 51 15.56 0.81 10.99
N GLY A 52 14.94 0.07 10.06
CA GLY A 52 15.32 -1.32 9.78
C GLY A 52 15.06 -2.29 10.94
N VAL A 53 14.00 -2.07 11.72
CA VAL A 53 13.66 -2.85 12.90
C VAL A 53 12.26 -3.44 12.82
N THR A 54 11.97 -4.41 13.68
CA THR A 54 10.61 -4.96 13.86
C THR A 54 9.85 -4.20 14.92
N CYS A 55 8.53 -4.39 14.99
CA CYS A 55 7.66 -3.80 16.03
C CYS A 55 8.16 -4.12 17.45
N GLY A 56 8.72 -5.31 17.63
CA GLY A 56 9.28 -5.77 18.93
C GLY A 56 10.50 -5.01 19.40
N HIS A 57 11.12 -4.15 18.58
CA HIS A 57 12.20 -3.27 19.04
C HIS A 57 11.68 -2.23 20.05
N CYS A 58 10.52 -1.63 19.78
CA CYS A 58 9.94 -0.57 20.62
C CYS A 58 8.79 -1.05 21.51
N HIS A 59 8.12 -2.16 21.15
CA HIS A 59 6.96 -2.68 21.88
C HIS A 59 7.28 -3.98 22.61
N ALA A 60 6.80 -4.10 23.87
CA ALA A 60 6.74 -5.33 24.62
C ALA A 60 5.49 -6.13 24.25
N LYS A 61 5.11 -7.13 25.05
CA LYS A 61 3.90 -7.92 24.85
C LYS A 61 2.66 -7.03 24.88
N GLU A 62 2.60 -6.15 25.86
CA GLU A 62 1.54 -5.16 25.97
C GLU A 62 1.94 -3.92 25.16
N TRP A 63 1.19 -3.62 24.11
CA TRP A 63 1.52 -2.57 23.15
C TRP A 63 1.65 -1.17 23.75
N GLU A 64 0.86 -0.89 24.79
CA GLU A 64 0.87 0.36 25.55
C GLU A 64 2.02 0.47 26.56
N SER A 65 2.68 -0.63 26.92
CA SER A 65 3.76 -0.64 27.91
C SER A 65 4.93 0.25 27.52
N ASP A 66 5.50 0.94 28.49
CA ASP A 66 6.75 1.73 28.35
C ASP A 66 7.97 0.96 28.83
N GLU A 67 7.89 -0.37 28.98
CA GLU A 67 8.99 -1.24 29.43
C GLU A 67 10.24 -1.09 28.57
N LYS A 68 10.09 -0.85 27.25
CA LYS A 68 11.23 -0.74 26.34
C LYS A 68 11.68 0.71 26.17
N PRO A 69 12.94 1.04 26.55
CA PRO A 69 13.50 2.39 26.41
C PRO A 69 13.48 2.95 24.99
N ALA A 70 13.53 2.06 23.97
CA ALA A 70 13.45 2.45 22.57
C ALA A 70 12.14 3.17 22.23
N LYS A 71 11.03 2.85 22.91
CA LYS A 71 9.74 3.52 22.72
C LYS A 71 9.79 4.99 23.15
N GLU A 72 10.44 5.29 24.26
CA GLU A 72 10.64 6.67 24.72
C GLU A 72 11.61 7.44 23.81
N THR A 73 12.67 6.78 23.33
CA THR A 73 13.59 7.36 22.34
C THR A 73 12.82 7.71 21.06
N ALA A 74 11.93 6.84 20.57
CA ALA A 74 11.10 7.10 19.39
C ALA A 74 10.22 8.34 19.58
N ARG A 75 9.62 8.53 20.76
CA ARG A 75 8.82 9.73 21.06
C ARG A 75 9.63 11.03 20.95
N LYS A 76 10.87 11.01 21.46
CA LYS A 76 11.79 12.16 21.34
C LYS A 76 12.18 12.42 19.89
N MET A 77 12.41 11.37 19.10
CA MET A 77 12.74 11.50 17.67
C MET A 77 11.55 12.07 16.87
N ILE A 78 10.33 11.64 17.16
CA ILE A 78 9.10 12.21 16.55
C ILE A 78 8.99 13.71 16.87
N ALA A 79 9.23 14.10 18.12
CA ALA A 79 9.19 15.51 18.51
C ALA A 79 10.26 16.32 17.77
N MET A 80 11.47 15.81 17.67
CA MET A 80 12.58 16.44 16.94
C MET A 80 12.26 16.58 15.45
N GLU A 81 11.76 15.54 14.79
CA GLU A 81 11.40 15.56 13.37
C GLU A 81 10.33 16.64 13.10
N ARG A 82 9.28 16.69 13.90
CA ARG A 82 8.23 17.72 13.79
C ARG A 82 8.75 19.12 14.01
N ASP A 83 9.65 19.32 14.97
CA ASP A 83 10.27 20.62 15.25
C ASP A 83 11.15 21.09 14.08
N ILE A 84 11.93 20.21 13.47
CA ILE A 84 12.72 20.51 12.27
C ILE A 84 11.79 20.94 11.12
N ASN A 85 10.74 20.21 10.87
CA ASN A 85 9.79 20.52 9.79
C ASN A 85 9.03 21.82 10.06
N ALA A 86 8.59 22.05 11.30
CA ALA A 86 7.89 23.27 11.67
C ALA A 86 8.74 24.52 11.52
N ARG A 87 10.01 24.46 11.94
CA ARG A 87 10.90 25.65 11.94
C ARG A 87 11.53 25.95 10.59
N ASN A 88 11.77 24.93 9.75
CA ASN A 88 12.57 25.09 8.54
C ASN A 88 11.79 24.85 7.25
N PHE A 89 10.59 24.26 7.33
CA PHE A 89 9.82 23.85 6.14
C PHE A 89 8.33 24.21 6.24
N ASP A 90 7.99 25.25 7.00
CA ASP A 90 6.61 25.73 7.16
C ASP A 90 5.61 24.63 7.59
N GLY A 91 6.07 23.67 8.40
CA GLY A 91 5.28 22.52 8.86
C GLY A 91 5.05 21.44 7.80
N LYS A 92 5.63 21.57 6.61
CA LYS A 92 5.59 20.50 5.59
C LYS A 92 6.50 19.36 5.98
N THR A 93 6.06 18.13 5.78
CA THR A 93 6.86 16.92 6.04
C THR A 93 7.92 16.74 4.95
N VAL A 94 9.04 17.42 5.07
CA VAL A 94 10.21 17.35 4.17
C VAL A 94 11.26 16.41 4.73
N VAL A 95 11.61 16.60 6.01
CA VAL A 95 12.50 15.69 6.75
C VAL A 95 11.65 14.62 7.39
N THR A 96 12.04 13.37 7.23
CA THR A 96 11.36 12.20 7.79
C THR A 96 12.33 11.35 8.59
N CYS A 97 11.83 10.36 9.33
CA CYS A 97 12.68 9.38 10.01
C CYS A 97 13.69 8.75 9.02
N ASN A 98 13.22 8.43 7.80
CA ASN A 98 14.08 7.81 6.78
C ASN A 98 15.15 8.74 6.23
N SER A 99 14.98 10.07 6.28
CA SER A 99 15.99 11.03 5.82
C SER A 99 17.32 10.87 6.57
N CYS A 100 17.24 10.47 7.85
CA CYS A 100 18.41 10.28 8.70
C CYS A 100 18.78 8.80 8.87
N HIS A 101 17.78 7.92 9.07
CA HIS A 101 18.01 6.55 9.49
C HIS A 101 18.28 5.57 8.34
N GLN A 102 17.63 5.72 7.17
CA GLN A 102 17.89 4.93 5.95
C GLN A 102 17.98 3.41 6.20
N GLY A 103 17.09 2.86 7.04
CA GLY A 103 17.06 1.45 7.41
C GLY A 103 18.03 1.08 8.55
N HIS A 104 18.57 2.04 9.31
CA HIS A 104 19.48 1.78 10.43
C HIS A 104 18.98 2.44 11.73
N ILE A 105 19.11 1.73 12.86
CA ILE A 105 18.76 2.27 14.19
C ILE A 105 19.56 3.55 14.51
N ARG A 106 20.81 3.59 14.11
CA ARG A 106 21.66 4.78 14.21
C ARG A 106 21.89 5.34 12.83
N PRO A 107 21.64 6.63 12.60
CA PRO A 107 21.98 7.28 11.34
C PRO A 107 23.45 7.07 11.00
N ASN A 108 23.74 6.74 9.74
CA ASN A 108 25.12 6.69 9.27
C ASN A 108 25.59 8.12 8.98
N GLY A 109 26.42 8.67 9.88
CA GLY A 109 26.97 10.03 9.73
C GLY A 109 28.15 10.13 8.75
N VAL A 110 28.59 9.01 8.17
CA VAL A 110 29.74 8.98 7.25
C VAL A 110 29.24 8.71 5.84
N PRO A 111 29.56 9.58 4.85
CA PRO A 111 29.22 9.31 3.45
C PRO A 111 29.86 8.00 2.97
N SER A 112 29.07 7.19 2.23
CA SER A 112 29.62 5.99 1.62
C SER A 112 30.45 6.35 0.40
N VAL A 113 31.73 5.98 0.40
CA VAL A 113 32.65 6.20 -0.74
C VAL A 113 32.40 5.15 -1.83
N ALA A 114 31.88 3.97 -1.48
CA ALA A 114 31.74 2.84 -2.38
C ALA A 114 30.72 3.03 -3.50
N ASN A 115 29.77 3.95 -3.33
CA ASN A 115 28.70 4.25 -4.29
C ASN A 115 28.79 5.68 -4.84
N ALA A 116 29.97 6.30 -4.80
CA ALA A 116 30.23 7.55 -5.48
C ALA A 116 30.31 7.39 -7.02
N GLY A 117 29.44 6.55 -7.55
CA GLY A 117 29.04 6.65 -8.95
C GLY A 117 28.24 7.94 -9.11
N TRP A 118 28.94 9.03 -9.26
CA TRP A 118 28.36 10.28 -9.71
C TRP A 118 27.82 10.06 -11.11
N ASN A 119 26.58 9.52 -11.18
CA ASN A 119 25.87 9.41 -12.45
C ASN A 119 25.39 10.80 -12.87
N HIS A 120 26.36 11.65 -13.27
CA HIS A 120 26.07 12.86 -14.03
C HIS A 120 25.42 12.57 -15.40
N ALA A 121 25.34 11.31 -15.79
CA ALA A 121 24.78 10.86 -17.07
C ALA A 121 23.24 10.65 -17.06
N ALA A 122 22.56 10.87 -15.95
CA ALA A 122 21.09 10.83 -15.94
C ALA A 122 20.45 12.13 -16.47
N ALA A 123 21.27 13.15 -16.82
CA ALA A 123 20.79 14.35 -17.47
C ALA A 123 20.78 14.12 -18.99
N THR A 124 19.58 14.14 -19.57
CA THR A 124 19.32 14.35 -20.99
C THR A 124 19.58 13.17 -21.94
N GLN A 125 19.00 12.01 -21.72
CA GLN A 125 18.42 11.35 -22.88
C GLN A 125 17.12 12.11 -23.23
N PRO A 126 16.92 12.53 -24.49
CA PRO A 126 15.63 13.04 -24.92
C PRO A 126 14.62 11.95 -24.59
N ALA A 127 13.58 12.33 -23.83
CA ALA A 127 12.52 11.39 -23.48
C ALA A 127 11.99 10.82 -24.81
N ALA A 128 12.26 9.56 -25.08
CA ALA A 128 11.62 8.87 -26.17
C ALA A 128 10.12 9.08 -25.98
N ALA A 129 9.39 9.38 -27.05
CA ALA A 129 7.96 9.62 -26.97
C ALA A 129 7.31 8.40 -26.31
N LEU A 130 6.80 8.59 -25.10
CA LEU A 130 6.15 7.50 -24.35
C LEU A 130 4.86 7.10 -25.09
N PRO A 131 4.51 5.80 -25.12
CA PRO A 131 3.25 5.35 -25.69
C PRO A 131 2.08 6.02 -24.98
N ALA A 132 0.96 6.20 -25.66
CA ALA A 132 -0.25 6.69 -25.03
C ALA A 132 -0.72 5.71 -23.93
N ALA A 133 -1.09 6.22 -22.78
CA ALA A 133 -1.47 5.37 -21.64
C ALA A 133 -2.61 4.39 -22.00
N ASP A 134 -3.62 4.85 -22.72
CA ASP A 134 -4.73 4.01 -23.16
C ASP A 134 -4.29 2.88 -24.10
N SER A 135 -3.22 3.07 -24.90
CA SER A 135 -2.71 2.01 -25.78
C SER A 135 -2.09 0.84 -25.02
N LEU A 136 -1.56 1.09 -23.83
CA LEU A 136 -1.07 0.03 -22.93
C LEU A 136 -2.22 -0.71 -22.28
N LEU A 137 -3.27 0.00 -21.85
CA LEU A 137 -4.41 -0.60 -21.15
C LEU A 137 -5.29 -1.46 -22.07
N VAL A 138 -5.41 -1.12 -23.35
CA VAL A 138 -6.26 -1.85 -24.29
C VAL A 138 -5.80 -3.30 -24.50
N ARG A 139 -4.56 -3.61 -24.18
CA ARG A 139 -3.99 -4.96 -24.28
C ARG A 139 -4.26 -5.85 -23.11
N LEU A 140 -4.73 -5.27 -21.99
CA LEU A 140 -5.05 -6.05 -20.79
C LEU A 140 -6.24 -6.98 -21.06
N PRO A 141 -6.26 -8.20 -20.45
CA PRO A 141 -7.36 -9.11 -20.59
C PRO A 141 -8.64 -8.46 -20.05
N ALA A 142 -9.74 -8.81 -20.65
CA ALA A 142 -11.03 -8.41 -20.08
C ALA A 142 -11.12 -8.89 -18.62
N PRO A 143 -11.67 -8.07 -17.73
CA PRO A 143 -11.90 -8.51 -16.36
C PRO A 143 -12.78 -9.77 -16.34
N PRO A 144 -12.67 -10.61 -15.30
CA PRO A 144 -13.51 -11.79 -15.18
C PRO A 144 -14.98 -11.44 -15.36
N ALA A 145 -15.73 -12.23 -16.12
CA ALA A 145 -17.15 -11.97 -16.36
C ALA A 145 -17.90 -11.80 -15.03
N GLY A 146 -18.64 -10.69 -14.91
CA GLY A 146 -19.47 -10.42 -13.75
C GLY A 146 -20.62 -11.45 -13.62
N GLY A 147 -21.14 -11.63 -12.40
CA GLY A 147 -22.29 -12.50 -12.14
C GLY A 147 -21.98 -14.01 -12.05
N VAL A 148 -20.77 -14.43 -12.35
CA VAL A 148 -20.35 -15.83 -12.18
C VAL A 148 -19.70 -15.97 -10.81
N THR A 149 -20.28 -16.82 -9.95
CA THR A 149 -19.64 -17.19 -8.69
C THR A 149 -18.43 -18.07 -8.95
N ARG A 150 -17.31 -17.75 -8.35
CA ARG A 150 -16.06 -18.52 -8.41
C ARG A 150 -15.56 -18.80 -7.00
N VAL A 151 -14.94 -19.94 -6.85
CA VAL A 151 -14.21 -20.32 -5.64
C VAL A 151 -12.74 -20.46 -5.99
N VAL A 152 -11.90 -19.64 -5.36
CA VAL A 152 -10.45 -19.70 -5.49
C VAL A 152 -9.88 -20.29 -4.21
N THR A 153 -9.09 -21.34 -4.31
CA THR A 153 -8.44 -21.96 -3.16
C THR A 153 -6.93 -21.98 -3.33
N GLY A 154 -6.23 -21.95 -2.24
CA GLY A 154 -4.77 -21.94 -2.27
C GLY A 154 -4.14 -21.86 -0.89
N THR A 155 -2.89 -21.45 -0.87
CA THR A 155 -2.12 -21.20 0.35
C THR A 155 -1.78 -19.73 0.46
N VAL A 156 -1.96 -19.16 1.65
CA VAL A 156 -1.50 -17.82 1.99
C VAL A 156 -0.36 -17.91 2.98
N GLU A 157 0.72 -17.22 2.69
CA GLU A 157 1.85 -17.02 3.59
C GLU A 157 1.91 -15.55 4.01
N ARG A 158 2.06 -15.29 5.30
CA ARG A 158 2.19 -13.96 5.85
C ARG A 158 3.47 -13.83 6.67
N TYR A 159 4.24 -12.80 6.38
CA TYR A 159 5.37 -12.33 7.17
C TYR A 159 5.10 -10.90 7.62
N ASN A 160 5.16 -10.65 8.92
CA ASN A 160 4.89 -9.34 9.52
C ASN A 160 6.14 -8.68 10.14
N GLY A 161 7.32 -9.14 9.75
CA GLY A 161 8.59 -8.62 10.26
C GLY A 161 8.89 -8.92 11.73
N ARG A 162 8.00 -9.63 12.42
CA ARG A 162 8.05 -9.85 13.87
C ARG A 162 8.24 -11.31 14.26
N ASP A 163 7.49 -12.17 13.61
CA ASP A 163 7.45 -13.60 13.90
C ASP A 163 7.93 -14.38 12.67
N ASP A 164 8.18 -15.66 12.82
CA ASP A 164 8.37 -16.54 11.67
C ASP A 164 7.17 -16.46 10.71
N PRO A 165 7.40 -16.65 9.42
CA PRO A 165 6.31 -16.69 8.45
C PRO A 165 5.23 -17.67 8.88
N LYS A 166 3.97 -17.26 8.80
CA LYS A 166 2.81 -18.10 9.05
C LYS A 166 2.16 -18.43 7.72
N SER A 167 1.85 -19.70 7.52
CA SER A 167 1.21 -20.19 6.31
C SER A 167 -0.04 -21.00 6.67
N GLY A 168 -1.04 -20.94 5.79
CA GLY A 168 -2.28 -21.68 5.95
C GLY A 168 -3.10 -21.70 4.67
N PRO A 169 -4.15 -22.51 4.60
CA PRO A 169 -5.07 -22.51 3.47
C PRO A 169 -5.87 -21.21 3.41
N PHE A 170 -6.30 -20.84 2.22
CA PHE A 170 -7.32 -19.82 2.04
C PHE A 170 -8.39 -20.26 1.06
N THR A 171 -9.57 -19.72 1.23
CA THR A 171 -10.68 -19.81 0.30
C THR A 171 -11.20 -18.41 0.01
N LEU A 172 -11.34 -18.08 -1.25
CA LEU A 172 -11.90 -16.84 -1.73
C LEU A 172 -13.17 -17.18 -2.52
N THR A 173 -14.31 -16.74 -2.03
CA THR A 173 -15.58 -16.86 -2.77
C THR A 173 -15.90 -15.51 -3.37
N ILE A 174 -16.00 -15.48 -4.69
CA ILE A 174 -16.31 -14.29 -5.47
C ILE A 174 -17.76 -14.42 -5.97
N THR A 175 -18.61 -13.49 -5.55
CA THR A 175 -20.02 -13.45 -5.97
C THR A 175 -20.30 -12.05 -6.51
N ALA A 176 -20.58 -11.94 -7.79
CA ALA A 176 -20.68 -10.65 -8.48
C ALA A 176 -19.44 -9.78 -8.21
N ASP A 177 -19.59 -8.73 -7.41
CA ASP A 177 -18.52 -7.79 -7.08
C ASP A 177 -18.01 -7.93 -5.64
N LYS A 178 -18.42 -8.99 -4.94
CA LYS A 178 -18.06 -9.24 -3.54
C LYS A 178 -17.02 -10.33 -3.41
N ILE A 179 -16.07 -10.10 -2.52
CA ILE A 179 -15.07 -11.05 -2.09
C ILE A 179 -15.40 -11.49 -0.67
N ASP A 180 -15.60 -12.78 -0.45
CA ASP A 180 -15.60 -13.40 0.88
C ASP A 180 -14.30 -14.21 1.01
N TYR A 181 -13.38 -13.69 1.82
CA TYR A 181 -12.07 -14.27 2.05
C TYR A 181 -12.03 -14.97 3.42
N LYS A 182 -11.62 -16.22 3.42
CA LYS A 182 -11.47 -17.05 4.63
C LYS A 182 -10.10 -17.69 4.68
N THR A 183 -9.52 -17.70 5.85
CA THR A 183 -8.26 -18.39 6.16
C THR A 183 -8.20 -18.72 7.65
N ASP A 184 -7.44 -19.74 8.01
CA ASP A 184 -7.18 -20.13 9.40
C ASP A 184 -6.02 -19.35 10.03
N LEU A 185 -5.39 -18.44 9.29
CA LEU A 185 -4.32 -17.63 9.84
C LEU A 185 -4.83 -16.69 10.94
N PRO A 186 -4.12 -16.61 12.07
CA PRO A 186 -4.42 -15.61 13.08
C PRO A 186 -4.21 -14.20 12.50
N HIS A 187 -5.15 -13.29 12.76
CA HIS A 187 -5.14 -11.94 12.22
C HIS A 187 -4.99 -11.93 10.68
N PRO A 188 -5.99 -12.41 9.94
CA PRO A 188 -5.91 -12.50 8.48
C PRO A 188 -5.64 -11.13 7.89
N PRO A 189 -4.82 -11.06 6.82
CA PRO A 189 -4.60 -9.81 6.11
C PRO A 189 -5.91 -9.34 5.45
N ASP A 190 -6.08 -8.02 5.30
CA ASP A 190 -7.10 -7.49 4.40
C ASP A 190 -6.68 -7.81 2.96
N ALA A 191 -7.26 -8.89 2.44
CA ALA A 191 -6.92 -9.43 1.14
C ALA A 191 -7.65 -8.73 -0.02
N ASN A 192 -8.66 -7.92 0.24
CA ASN A 192 -9.53 -7.36 -0.80
C ASN A 192 -8.75 -6.62 -1.89
N ARG A 193 -7.76 -5.83 -1.48
CA ARG A 193 -6.94 -5.10 -2.42
C ARG A 193 -6.00 -6.02 -3.23
N ALA A 194 -5.34 -6.95 -2.57
CA ALA A 194 -4.40 -7.87 -3.23
C ALA A 194 -5.13 -8.78 -4.23
N LEU A 195 -6.32 -9.24 -3.84
CA LEU A 195 -7.12 -10.18 -4.62
C LEU A 195 -8.10 -9.50 -5.59
N ALA A 196 -8.02 -8.17 -5.74
CA ALA A 196 -8.87 -7.42 -6.67
C ALA A 196 -8.76 -7.89 -8.14
N ALA A 197 -7.64 -8.54 -8.52
CA ALA A 197 -7.48 -9.10 -9.87
C ALA A 197 -8.47 -10.25 -10.17
N PHE A 198 -9.08 -10.86 -9.15
CA PHE A 198 -10.04 -11.96 -9.31
C PHE A 198 -11.49 -11.49 -9.43
N VAL A 199 -11.78 -10.22 -9.22
CA VAL A 199 -13.12 -9.64 -9.32
C VAL A 199 -13.26 -8.74 -10.53
N ASN A 200 -14.50 -8.57 -10.97
CA ASN A 200 -14.82 -7.62 -12.02
C ASN A 200 -14.86 -6.19 -11.45
N VAL A 201 -13.69 -5.64 -11.16
CA VAL A 201 -13.56 -4.24 -10.77
C VAL A 201 -13.20 -3.43 -12.02
N PRO A 202 -13.95 -2.36 -12.33
CA PRO A 202 -13.60 -1.49 -13.43
C PRO A 202 -12.14 -1.01 -13.32
N THR A 203 -11.40 -1.13 -14.43
CA THR A 203 -10.05 -0.57 -14.50
C THR A 203 -10.13 0.94 -14.29
N PRO A 204 -9.38 1.52 -13.36
CA PRO A 204 -9.34 2.97 -13.20
C PRO A 204 -8.91 3.63 -14.52
N LYS A 205 -9.42 4.82 -14.78
CA LYS A 205 -9.02 5.58 -15.97
C LYS A 205 -7.51 5.87 -15.90
N ALA A 206 -6.81 5.70 -17.01
CA ALA A 206 -5.41 6.11 -17.12
C ALA A 206 -5.29 7.64 -17.03
N SER A 207 -4.25 8.11 -16.39
CA SER A 207 -3.89 9.53 -16.32
C SER A 207 -2.79 9.85 -17.32
N ARG A 208 -1.67 9.15 -17.20
CA ARG A 208 -0.51 9.35 -18.10
C ARG A 208 0.44 8.15 -18.08
N THR A 209 1.27 8.04 -19.10
CA THR A 209 2.41 7.11 -19.10
C THR A 209 3.57 7.73 -18.32
N VAL A 210 4.21 6.96 -17.42
CA VAL A 210 5.35 7.42 -16.61
C VAL A 210 6.63 6.65 -16.88
N GLY A 211 6.60 5.74 -17.85
CA GLY A 211 7.72 4.93 -18.33
C GLY A 211 7.25 4.09 -19.50
N GLY A 212 8.13 3.37 -20.19
CA GLY A 212 7.78 2.59 -21.38
C GLY A 212 6.67 1.57 -21.14
N ASP A 213 6.64 0.99 -19.93
CA ASP A 213 5.74 -0.08 -19.50
C ASP A 213 4.84 0.33 -18.31
N ARG A 214 4.89 1.60 -17.86
CA ARG A 214 4.22 2.05 -16.65
C ARG A 214 3.19 3.14 -16.93
N VAL A 215 2.00 2.96 -16.34
CA VAL A 215 0.88 3.89 -16.46
C VAL A 215 0.45 4.36 -15.08
N GLU A 216 0.37 5.67 -14.90
CA GLU A 216 -0.25 6.28 -13.73
C GLU A 216 -1.77 6.32 -13.95
N MET A 217 -2.51 5.83 -12.97
CA MET A 217 -3.96 5.76 -12.97
C MET A 217 -4.55 6.99 -12.27
N ALA A 218 -5.79 7.32 -12.56
CA ALA A 218 -6.48 8.48 -11.98
C ALA A 218 -6.62 8.41 -10.43
N ASN A 219 -6.50 7.23 -9.85
CA ASN A 219 -6.49 7.02 -8.40
C ASN A 219 -5.07 7.14 -7.76
N GLY A 220 -4.07 7.56 -8.55
CA GLY A 220 -2.68 7.72 -8.09
C GLY A 220 -1.86 6.42 -8.03
N GLU A 221 -2.42 5.28 -8.43
CA GLU A 221 -1.63 4.05 -8.57
C GLU A 221 -0.78 4.09 -9.84
N VAL A 222 0.39 3.48 -9.79
CA VAL A 222 1.22 3.21 -10.97
C VAL A 222 1.18 1.71 -11.27
N TRP A 223 0.70 1.37 -12.47
CA TRP A 223 0.64 -0.01 -12.95
C TRP A 223 1.80 -0.28 -13.90
N THR A 224 2.50 -1.39 -13.70
CA THR A 224 3.49 -1.91 -14.65
C THR A 224 2.83 -2.99 -15.49
N ILE A 225 2.97 -2.89 -16.81
CA ILE A 225 2.28 -3.75 -17.77
C ILE A 225 3.33 -4.53 -18.57
N ASP A 226 3.24 -5.84 -18.58
CA ASP A 226 3.95 -6.68 -19.54
C ASP A 226 3.18 -6.63 -20.87
N GLU A 227 3.70 -5.87 -21.82
CA GLU A 227 3.08 -5.70 -23.13
C GLU A 227 3.08 -6.98 -23.97
N ALA A 228 4.09 -7.85 -23.80
CA ALA A 228 4.21 -9.08 -24.56
C ALA A 228 3.10 -10.08 -24.19
N HIS A 229 2.73 -10.12 -22.92
CA HIS A 229 1.72 -11.04 -22.41
C HIS A 229 0.36 -10.37 -22.18
N GLY A 230 0.31 -9.03 -22.26
CA GLY A 230 -0.91 -8.23 -22.03
C GLY A 230 -1.44 -8.37 -20.61
N VAL A 231 -0.58 -8.29 -19.60
CA VAL A 231 -0.95 -8.46 -18.19
C VAL A 231 -0.33 -7.39 -17.31
N VAL A 232 -0.96 -7.10 -16.17
CA VAL A 232 -0.38 -6.24 -15.13
C VAL A 232 0.56 -7.09 -14.28
N THR A 233 1.83 -6.70 -14.19
CA THR A 233 2.81 -7.41 -13.35
C THR A 233 2.96 -6.79 -11.97
N ARG A 234 2.71 -5.48 -11.85
CA ARG A 234 2.85 -4.76 -10.58
C ARG A 234 1.87 -3.60 -10.49
N ARG A 235 1.35 -3.36 -9.29
CA ARG A 235 0.65 -2.14 -8.92
C ARG A 235 1.37 -1.52 -7.74
N HIS A 236 1.76 -0.27 -7.88
CA HIS A 236 2.43 0.52 -6.85
C HIS A 236 1.55 1.67 -6.42
N ARG A 237 1.52 1.96 -5.13
CA ARG A 237 0.96 3.20 -4.59
C ARG A 237 1.76 3.71 -3.40
N GLU A 238 1.59 4.96 -3.14
CA GLU A 238 2.16 5.65 -1.98
C GLU A 238 1.06 5.94 -0.96
N LEU A 239 1.25 5.46 0.27
CA LEU A 239 0.41 5.80 1.40
C LEU A 239 1.03 7.00 2.11
N VAL A 240 0.41 8.16 1.95
CA VAL A 240 0.86 9.38 2.62
C VAL A 240 0.50 9.28 4.09
N THR A 241 1.49 9.40 4.97
CA THR A 241 1.32 9.45 6.42
C THR A 241 1.87 10.78 6.96
N PRO A 242 1.45 11.21 8.14
CA PRO A 242 1.99 12.43 8.76
C PRO A 242 3.51 12.42 9.03
N LEU A 243 4.15 11.25 9.00
CA LEU A 243 5.60 11.11 9.21
C LEU A 243 6.37 10.72 7.95
N GLY A 244 5.70 10.56 6.82
CA GLY A 244 6.33 10.22 5.55
C GLY A 244 5.47 9.36 4.64
N ILE A 245 6.02 8.97 3.51
CA ILE A 245 5.37 8.15 2.50
C ILE A 245 5.75 6.69 2.71
N LEU A 246 4.75 5.82 2.83
CA LEU A 246 4.91 4.38 2.90
C LEU A 246 4.56 3.78 1.53
N PRO A 247 5.53 3.22 0.80
CA PRO A 247 5.24 2.53 -0.45
C PRO A 247 4.55 1.19 -0.19
N GLU A 248 3.63 0.85 -1.06
CA GLU A 248 2.93 -0.43 -1.09
C GLU A 248 2.91 -0.96 -2.51
N GLU A 249 3.25 -2.22 -2.69
CA GLU A 249 3.23 -2.90 -3.99
C GLU A 249 2.39 -4.17 -3.96
N ILE A 250 1.74 -4.45 -5.09
CA ILE A 250 1.11 -5.74 -5.35
C ILE A 250 1.74 -6.26 -6.64
N GLU A 251 2.37 -7.42 -6.54
CA GLU A 251 2.94 -8.13 -7.68
C GLU A 251 2.04 -9.28 -8.08
N TYR A 252 1.88 -9.46 -9.38
CA TYR A 252 1.12 -10.55 -9.99
C TYR A 252 2.04 -11.39 -10.85
N ASP A 253 2.00 -12.70 -10.66
CA ASP A 253 2.87 -13.66 -11.32
C ASP A 253 2.11 -14.93 -11.68
N ASP A 254 2.72 -15.82 -12.49
CA ASP A 254 2.13 -17.09 -12.91
C ASP A 254 0.73 -16.92 -13.50
N TRP A 255 0.61 -16.10 -14.54
CA TRP A 255 -0.64 -15.84 -15.23
C TRP A 255 -1.10 -17.04 -16.05
N ARG A 256 -2.30 -17.53 -15.80
CA ARG A 256 -2.89 -18.69 -16.48
C ARG A 256 -4.28 -18.39 -17.01
N GLU A 257 -4.67 -19.06 -18.10
CA GLU A 257 -6.02 -19.03 -18.61
C GLU A 257 -6.99 -19.77 -17.66
N SER A 258 -8.06 -19.14 -17.27
CA SER A 258 -9.11 -19.72 -16.43
C SER A 258 -10.47 -19.13 -16.77
N GLY A 259 -11.40 -19.95 -17.23
CA GLY A 259 -12.77 -19.52 -17.55
C GLY A 259 -12.83 -18.41 -18.62
N GLY A 260 -11.93 -18.43 -19.61
CA GLY A 260 -11.89 -17.47 -20.72
C GLY A 260 -11.23 -16.12 -20.38
N THR A 261 -10.54 -16.04 -19.25
CA THR A 261 -9.74 -14.87 -18.87
C THR A 261 -8.40 -15.30 -18.28
N LYS A 262 -7.40 -14.41 -18.33
CA LYS A 262 -6.13 -14.63 -17.63
C LYS A 262 -6.23 -14.21 -16.18
N LEU A 263 -5.79 -15.04 -15.26
CA LEU A 263 -5.76 -14.79 -13.82
C LEU A 263 -4.37 -15.11 -13.25
N PRO A 264 -3.88 -14.33 -12.27
CA PRO A 264 -2.60 -14.60 -11.63
C PRO A 264 -2.75 -15.76 -10.64
N PHE A 265 -1.81 -16.70 -10.64
CA PHE A 265 -1.77 -17.80 -9.69
C PHE A 265 -0.82 -17.53 -8.51
N VAL A 266 -0.02 -16.46 -8.59
CA VAL A 266 0.74 -15.94 -7.47
C VAL A 266 0.47 -14.45 -7.33
N VAL A 267 0.07 -14.02 -6.14
CA VAL A 267 -0.12 -12.60 -5.80
C VAL A 267 0.69 -12.29 -4.57
N ARG A 268 1.58 -11.30 -4.65
CA ARG A 268 2.37 -10.83 -3.52
C ARG A 268 1.96 -9.42 -3.16
N TRP A 269 1.57 -9.21 -1.92
CA TRP A 269 1.33 -7.89 -1.38
C TRP A 269 2.49 -7.50 -0.46
N LEU A 270 3.18 -6.44 -0.83
CA LEU A 270 4.44 -6.03 -0.24
C LEU A 270 4.29 -4.64 0.36
N ARG A 271 4.66 -4.53 1.61
CA ARG A 271 5.07 -3.31 2.27
C ARG A 271 6.37 -3.63 2.98
N ALA A 272 7.10 -2.62 3.36
CA ALA A 272 8.41 -2.85 3.92
C ALA A 272 8.37 -3.65 5.25
N ASP A 273 7.28 -3.54 6.05
CA ASP A 273 7.05 -4.26 7.32
C ASP A 273 6.17 -5.51 7.18
N TYR A 274 5.67 -5.78 5.97
CA TYR A 274 4.60 -6.74 5.79
C TYR A 274 4.65 -7.36 4.40
N ARG A 275 4.65 -8.66 4.35
CA ARG A 275 4.59 -9.42 3.10
C ARG A 275 3.52 -10.48 3.21
N VAL A 276 2.65 -10.53 2.21
CA VAL A 276 1.67 -11.61 2.06
C VAL A 276 1.82 -12.20 0.67
N THR A 277 1.92 -13.51 0.58
CA THR A 277 1.94 -14.24 -0.67
C THR A 277 0.73 -15.16 -0.73
N PHE A 278 -0.08 -15.00 -1.74
CA PHE A 278 -1.17 -15.91 -2.10
C PHE A 278 -0.70 -16.78 -3.25
N THR A 279 -0.70 -18.10 -3.05
CA THR A 279 -0.45 -19.09 -4.10
C THR A 279 -1.75 -19.82 -4.39
N VAL A 280 -2.32 -19.60 -5.57
CA VAL A 280 -3.58 -20.20 -6.00
C VAL A 280 -3.31 -21.65 -6.46
N HIS A 281 -4.13 -22.58 -6.00
CA HIS A 281 -4.06 -23.97 -6.41
C HIS A 281 -5.18 -24.32 -7.39
N ASP A 282 -6.40 -23.80 -7.15
CA ASP A 282 -7.56 -24.10 -7.97
C ASP A 282 -8.52 -22.91 -8.08
N ILE A 283 -9.19 -22.80 -9.21
CA ILE A 283 -10.27 -21.85 -9.48
C ILE A 283 -11.44 -22.63 -10.08
N SER A 284 -12.51 -22.80 -9.32
CA SER A 284 -13.66 -23.63 -9.69
C SER A 284 -14.99 -22.85 -9.59
N ALA A 285 -16.03 -23.44 -10.13
CA ALA A 285 -17.40 -23.04 -9.82
C ALA A 285 -17.77 -23.48 -8.38
N PRO A 286 -18.69 -22.79 -7.68
CA PRO A 286 -19.13 -23.24 -6.38
C PRO A 286 -19.77 -24.64 -6.47
N PRO A 287 -19.64 -25.44 -5.42
CA PRO A 287 -20.33 -26.72 -5.36
C PRO A 287 -21.85 -26.49 -5.49
N ARG A 288 -22.52 -27.35 -6.28
CA ARG A 288 -23.97 -27.32 -6.47
C ARG A 288 -24.71 -27.75 -5.21
#